data_8d3242dc7a604fb91821001849e3b661
#
_entry.id   8d3242dc7a604fb91821001849e3b661
#
_cell.length_a   1.000
_cell.length_b   1.000
_cell.length_c   1.000
_cell.angle_alpha   90.00
_cell.angle_beta   90.00
_cell.angle_gamma   90.00
#
_symmetry.space_group_name_H-M   'P 1'
#
loop_
_entity.id
_entity.type
_entity.pdbx_description
1 polymer ?
#
loop_
_entity_poly.entity_id
_entity_poly.type
_entity_poly.pdbx_seq_one_letter_code
_entity_poly.pdbx_strand_id
1 'polypeptide(L)'
;MMARPRGASDRRAQIVDAATRLFADDGYDGVSLRQIAREAGVDAALVHHYFAGKEELFAAAVALPIDPEVILHGIDGRALADRGPFVAHAITRLWEGPQRHALAAFLRATISSTSRSKLLANVVRRRILARVAEGLPGDDAERELRASMAASQVVGFMIARYVVKLEPLASLPAEDAERLLAPAIQRHLTGPLPAEFGQKSTVANVPTRSNPTRS
;
A
#
# COMPACT_ATOMS: atom_id res chain seq x y z
N MET A 1 36.43 -18.43 -16.75
CA MET A 1 35.17 -18.27 -16.01
C MET A 1 35.47 -17.35 -14.81
N MET A 2 35.31 -16.02 -15.00
CA MET A 2 35.65 -15.03 -13.98
C MET A 2 34.50 -14.98 -12.92
N ALA A 3 34.82 -15.29 -11.70
CA ALA A 3 33.92 -15.15 -10.55
C ALA A 3 33.56 -13.67 -10.37
N ARG A 4 32.27 -13.31 -10.44
CA ARG A 4 31.76 -11.98 -10.05
C ARG A 4 32.23 -11.68 -8.63
N PRO A 5 32.79 -10.50 -8.36
CA PRO A 5 33.22 -10.14 -7.01
C PRO A 5 32.01 -10.14 -6.06
N ARG A 6 32.02 -11.04 -5.07
CA ARG A 6 31.02 -11.17 -4.01
C ARG A 6 30.72 -9.84 -3.29
N GLY A 7 31.68 -8.93 -3.23
CA GLY A 7 31.54 -7.66 -2.52
C GLY A 7 30.59 -6.62 -3.15
N ALA A 8 30.30 -6.64 -4.46
CA ALA A 8 29.44 -5.65 -5.10
C ALA A 8 27.94 -5.96 -4.88
N SER A 9 27.55 -7.23 -4.93
CA SER A 9 26.18 -7.68 -4.63
C SER A 9 25.81 -7.42 -3.18
N ASP A 10 26.76 -7.67 -2.25
CA ASP A 10 26.55 -7.47 -0.82
C ASP A 10 26.36 -5.98 -0.48
N ARG A 11 27.12 -5.08 -1.11
CA ARG A 11 27.00 -3.62 -0.86
C ARG A 11 25.69 -3.05 -1.36
N ARG A 12 25.23 -3.48 -2.54
CA ARG A 12 23.91 -3.07 -3.04
C ARG A 12 22.80 -3.52 -2.10
N ALA A 13 22.85 -4.75 -1.60
CA ALA A 13 21.88 -5.27 -0.65
C ALA A 13 21.92 -4.50 0.68
N GLN A 14 23.10 -4.18 1.21
CA GLN A 14 23.25 -3.36 2.43
C GLN A 14 22.62 -1.97 2.28
N ILE A 15 22.79 -1.31 1.12
CA ILE A 15 22.17 -0.01 0.83
C ILE A 15 20.64 -0.16 0.81
N VAL A 16 20.10 -1.18 0.14
CA VAL A 16 18.66 -1.44 0.08
C VAL A 16 18.07 -1.74 1.46
N ASP A 17 18.75 -2.53 2.30
CA ASP A 17 18.31 -2.84 3.65
C ASP A 17 18.30 -1.60 4.56
N ALA A 18 19.33 -0.76 4.48
CA ALA A 18 19.38 0.52 5.19
C ALA A 18 18.25 1.46 4.74
N ALA A 19 18.04 1.57 3.42
CA ALA A 19 16.95 2.35 2.84
C ALA A 19 15.58 1.86 3.30
N THR A 20 15.38 0.53 3.35
CA THR A 20 14.13 -0.08 3.80
C THR A 20 13.78 0.31 5.23
N ARG A 21 14.76 0.29 6.15
CA ARG A 21 14.56 0.72 7.53
C ARG A 21 14.24 2.21 7.63
N LEU A 22 15.08 3.06 7.05
CA LEU A 22 14.92 4.50 7.14
C LEU A 22 13.60 4.97 6.50
N PHE A 23 13.26 4.51 5.32
CA PHE A 23 11.98 4.85 4.69
C PHE A 23 10.76 4.32 5.46
N ALA A 24 10.90 3.20 6.18
CA ALA A 24 9.84 2.66 7.01
C ALA A 24 9.58 3.51 8.27
N ASP A 25 10.65 4.05 8.87
CA ASP A 25 10.58 4.80 10.14
C ASP A 25 10.33 6.30 9.90
N ASP A 26 11.04 6.93 8.98
CA ASP A 26 11.02 8.38 8.74
C ASP A 26 10.20 8.79 7.51
N GLY A 27 9.70 7.83 6.74
CA GLY A 27 8.97 8.05 5.49
C GLY A 27 9.88 8.48 4.33
N TYR A 28 9.29 8.58 3.12
CA TYR A 28 10.05 8.93 1.92
C TYR A 28 10.69 10.32 2.03
N ASP A 29 9.91 11.33 2.45
CA ASP A 29 10.36 12.75 2.43
C ASP A 29 11.41 13.04 3.51
N GLY A 30 11.32 12.37 4.67
CA GLY A 30 12.22 12.55 5.81
C GLY A 30 13.63 11.98 5.63
N VAL A 31 13.89 11.19 4.59
CA VAL A 31 15.15 10.46 4.39
C VAL A 31 15.94 11.05 3.23
N SER A 32 17.26 11.19 3.38
CA SER A 32 18.19 11.59 2.32
C SER A 32 19.13 10.44 1.92
N LEU A 33 19.66 10.45 0.69
CA LEU A 33 20.65 9.45 0.23
C LEU A 33 21.91 9.45 1.10
N ARG A 34 22.30 10.60 1.68
CA ARG A 34 23.43 10.69 2.61
C ARG A 34 23.16 9.97 3.93
N GLN A 35 21.93 10.06 4.46
CA GLN A 35 21.55 9.30 5.65
C GLN A 35 21.58 7.81 5.39
N ILE A 36 21.07 7.37 4.21
CA ILE A 36 21.10 5.97 3.81
C ILE A 36 22.54 5.47 3.67
N ALA A 37 23.42 6.23 3.03
CA ALA A 37 24.85 5.89 2.90
C ALA A 37 25.50 5.70 4.28
N ARG A 38 25.26 6.62 5.22
CA ARG A 38 25.76 6.54 6.59
C ARG A 38 25.24 5.30 7.33
N GLU A 39 23.93 5.04 7.23
CA GLU A 39 23.31 3.87 7.85
C GLU A 39 23.81 2.54 7.25
N ALA A 40 24.08 2.53 5.96
CA ALA A 40 24.64 1.37 5.26
C ALA A 40 26.15 1.20 5.46
N GLY A 41 26.84 2.16 6.11
CA GLY A 41 28.28 2.13 6.29
C GLY A 41 29.08 2.25 4.97
N VAL A 42 28.54 3.00 3.99
CA VAL A 42 29.15 3.20 2.68
C VAL A 42 29.31 4.67 2.34
N ASP A 43 30.17 4.97 1.35
CA ASP A 43 30.27 6.33 0.80
C ASP A 43 29.03 6.69 -0.01
N ALA A 44 28.62 7.98 0.07
CA ALA A 44 27.46 8.48 -0.68
C ALA A 44 27.64 8.32 -2.22
N ALA A 45 28.87 8.42 -2.71
CA ALA A 45 29.18 8.17 -4.13
C ALA A 45 28.83 6.73 -4.54
N LEU A 46 28.99 5.76 -3.63
CA LEU A 46 28.64 4.38 -3.89
C LEU A 46 27.11 4.20 -4.03
N VAL A 47 26.32 4.94 -3.25
CA VAL A 47 24.86 4.93 -3.40
C VAL A 47 24.47 5.45 -4.79
N HIS A 48 25.06 6.56 -5.22
CA HIS A 48 24.83 7.11 -6.57
C HIS A 48 25.35 6.21 -7.69
N HIS A 49 26.33 5.36 -7.42
CA HIS A 49 26.82 4.36 -8.38
C HIS A 49 25.77 3.27 -8.64
N TYR A 50 25.03 2.84 -7.60
CA TYR A 50 24.04 1.77 -7.71
C TYR A 50 22.64 2.24 -8.07
N PHE A 51 22.31 3.49 -7.78
CA PHE A 51 20.96 4.04 -7.92
C PHE A 51 21.03 5.46 -8.48
N ALA A 52 20.28 5.71 -9.57
CA ALA A 52 20.23 7.03 -10.21
C ALA A 52 19.68 8.14 -9.28
N GLY A 53 18.93 7.75 -8.21
CA GLY A 53 18.39 8.68 -7.26
C GLY A 53 17.60 8.01 -6.14
N LYS A 54 17.01 8.85 -5.29
CA LYS A 54 16.22 8.42 -4.14
C LYS A 54 14.99 7.61 -4.56
N GLU A 55 14.41 7.92 -5.70
CA GLU A 55 13.22 7.28 -6.21
C GLU A 55 13.49 5.83 -6.65
N GLU A 56 14.60 5.59 -7.36
CA GLU A 56 15.01 4.25 -7.73
C GLU A 56 15.39 3.40 -6.51
N LEU A 57 16.10 3.99 -5.55
CA LEU A 57 16.42 3.31 -4.30
C LEU A 57 15.16 2.98 -3.48
N PHE A 58 14.19 3.88 -3.46
CA PHE A 58 12.91 3.64 -2.81
C PHE A 58 12.13 2.50 -3.48
N ALA A 59 12.05 2.49 -4.81
CA ALA A 59 11.45 1.39 -5.56
C ALA A 59 12.13 0.05 -5.27
N ALA A 60 13.47 0.03 -5.20
CA ALA A 60 14.24 -1.16 -4.84
C ALA A 60 14.01 -1.60 -3.37
N ALA A 61 13.85 -0.65 -2.44
CA ALA A 61 13.57 -0.93 -1.02
C ALA A 61 12.18 -1.52 -0.81
N VAL A 62 11.18 -1.03 -1.56
CA VAL A 62 9.81 -1.57 -1.53
C VAL A 62 9.76 -2.95 -2.20
N ALA A 63 10.54 -3.14 -3.26
CA ALA A 63 10.63 -4.38 -4.04
C ALA A 63 9.26 -4.96 -4.45
N LEU A 64 8.30 -4.07 -4.78
CA LEU A 64 6.98 -4.50 -5.27
C LEU A 64 7.20 -5.32 -6.56
N PRO A 65 6.65 -6.53 -6.65
CA PRO A 65 6.80 -7.37 -7.84
C PRO A 65 5.91 -6.91 -9.02
N ILE A 66 5.18 -5.82 -8.83
CA ILE A 66 4.28 -5.22 -9.82
C ILE A 66 4.30 -3.69 -9.69
N ASP A 67 3.98 -3.02 -10.78
CA ASP A 67 3.68 -1.59 -10.77
C ASP A 67 2.24 -1.37 -10.26
N PRO A 68 2.02 -0.59 -9.18
CA PRO A 68 0.69 -0.26 -8.70
C PRO A 68 -0.20 0.39 -9.76
N GLU A 69 0.36 1.10 -10.72
CA GLU A 69 -0.38 1.73 -11.83
C GLU A 69 -1.14 0.70 -12.67
N VAL A 70 -0.64 -0.52 -12.79
CA VAL A 70 -1.34 -1.62 -13.49
C VAL A 70 -2.71 -1.92 -12.84
N ILE A 71 -2.81 -1.77 -11.51
CA ILE A 71 -4.06 -1.98 -10.78
C ILE A 71 -4.93 -0.72 -10.84
N LEU A 72 -4.31 0.46 -10.78
CA LEU A 72 -5.01 1.74 -10.69
C LEU A 72 -5.44 2.26 -12.05
N HIS A 73 -4.83 1.76 -13.13
CA HIS A 73 -5.18 2.15 -14.48
C HIS A 73 -6.65 1.84 -14.77
N GLY A 74 -7.44 2.87 -15.05
CA GLY A 74 -8.87 2.76 -15.30
C GLY A 74 -9.79 2.91 -14.06
N ILE A 75 -9.23 3.19 -12.86
CA ILE A 75 -10.07 3.58 -11.73
C ILE A 75 -10.49 5.05 -11.85
N ASP A 76 -9.62 5.87 -12.45
CA ASP A 76 -9.88 7.29 -12.68
C ASP A 76 -11.05 7.46 -13.65
N GLY A 77 -11.99 8.34 -13.30
CA GLY A 77 -13.21 8.57 -14.09
C GLY A 77 -14.25 7.46 -14.04
N ARG A 78 -13.98 6.33 -13.37
CA ARG A 78 -14.94 5.25 -13.19
C ARG A 78 -16.03 5.63 -12.21
N ALA A 79 -17.27 5.28 -12.54
CA ALA A 79 -18.40 5.47 -11.64
C ALA A 79 -18.15 4.78 -10.29
N LEU A 80 -18.52 5.42 -9.19
CA LEU A 80 -18.27 4.89 -7.84
C LEU A 80 -18.87 3.50 -7.63
N ALA A 81 -20.03 3.22 -8.25
CA ALA A 81 -20.71 1.92 -8.17
C ALA A 81 -19.91 0.77 -8.80
N ASP A 82 -19.01 1.06 -9.73
CA ASP A 82 -18.25 0.07 -10.50
C ASP A 82 -16.82 -0.13 -9.97
N ARG A 83 -16.39 0.64 -8.97
CA ARG A 83 -15.03 0.57 -8.44
C ARG A 83 -14.73 -0.75 -7.74
N GLY A 84 -15.68 -1.25 -6.95
CA GLY A 84 -15.53 -2.54 -6.26
C GLY A 84 -15.34 -3.72 -7.21
N PRO A 85 -16.25 -3.92 -8.20
CA PRO A 85 -16.07 -4.92 -9.25
C PRO A 85 -14.76 -4.76 -10.02
N PHE A 86 -14.38 -3.53 -10.39
CA PHE A 86 -13.13 -3.27 -11.10
C PHE A 86 -11.90 -3.70 -10.28
N VAL A 87 -11.84 -3.30 -9.00
CA VAL A 87 -10.71 -3.65 -8.12
C VAL A 87 -10.65 -5.16 -7.91
N ALA A 88 -11.80 -5.82 -7.68
CA ALA A 88 -11.86 -7.28 -7.53
C ALA A 88 -11.32 -7.99 -8.78
N HIS A 89 -11.75 -7.56 -9.97
CA HIS A 89 -11.28 -8.09 -11.23
C HIS A 89 -9.77 -7.90 -11.42
N ALA A 90 -9.28 -6.67 -11.27
CA ALA A 90 -7.86 -6.34 -11.46
C ALA A 90 -6.95 -7.16 -10.53
N ILE A 91 -7.32 -7.26 -9.26
CA ILE A 91 -6.57 -8.02 -8.26
C ILE A 91 -6.62 -9.52 -8.53
N THR A 92 -7.79 -10.08 -8.85
CA THR A 92 -7.91 -11.51 -9.16
C THR A 92 -7.09 -11.87 -10.39
N ARG A 93 -7.19 -11.09 -11.47
CA ARG A 93 -6.36 -11.26 -12.67
C ARG A 93 -4.87 -11.24 -12.39
N LEU A 94 -4.43 -10.33 -11.52
CA LEU A 94 -3.03 -10.21 -11.10
C LEU A 94 -2.56 -11.48 -10.38
N TRP A 95 -3.35 -12.01 -9.46
CA TRP A 95 -2.99 -13.19 -8.65
C TRP A 95 -3.16 -14.52 -9.39
N GLU A 96 -3.99 -14.58 -10.42
CA GLU A 96 -4.06 -15.74 -11.33
C GLU A 96 -3.01 -15.67 -12.45
N GLY A 97 -2.30 -14.54 -12.56
CA GLY A 97 -1.27 -14.30 -13.56
C GLY A 97 0.08 -14.96 -13.24
N PRO A 98 1.06 -14.78 -14.13
CA PRO A 98 2.40 -15.39 -14.00
C PRO A 98 3.18 -14.90 -12.77
N GLN A 99 2.87 -13.71 -12.24
CA GLN A 99 3.52 -13.14 -11.05
C GLN A 99 3.02 -13.71 -9.71
N ARG A 100 2.03 -14.59 -9.72
CA ARG A 100 1.40 -15.17 -8.52
C ARG A 100 2.40 -15.65 -7.45
N HIS A 101 3.42 -16.38 -7.86
CA HIS A 101 4.43 -16.90 -6.92
C HIS A 101 5.29 -15.79 -6.33
N ALA A 102 5.66 -14.78 -7.12
CA ALA A 102 6.43 -13.64 -6.66
C ALA A 102 5.62 -12.78 -5.68
N LEU A 103 4.32 -12.56 -5.96
CA LEU A 103 3.39 -11.85 -5.08
C LEU A 103 3.24 -12.57 -3.72
N ALA A 104 3.04 -13.89 -3.74
CA ALA A 104 2.91 -14.67 -2.52
C ALA A 104 4.22 -14.66 -1.69
N ALA A 105 5.37 -14.77 -2.34
CA ALA A 105 6.67 -14.67 -1.68
C ALA A 105 6.90 -13.27 -1.09
N PHE A 106 6.56 -12.22 -1.84
CA PHE A 106 6.62 -10.83 -1.39
C PHE A 106 5.75 -10.60 -0.15
N LEU A 107 4.49 -11.03 -0.15
CA LEU A 107 3.61 -10.89 1.01
C LEU A 107 4.15 -11.61 2.25
N ARG A 108 4.63 -12.85 2.10
CA ARG A 108 5.22 -13.59 3.22
C ARG A 108 6.43 -12.85 3.80
N ALA A 109 7.33 -12.38 2.94
CA ALA A 109 8.52 -11.63 3.35
C ALA A 109 8.17 -10.29 4.00
N THR A 110 7.10 -9.64 3.54
CA THR A 110 6.63 -8.37 4.09
C THR A 110 6.02 -8.56 5.47
N ILE A 111 5.13 -9.53 5.64
CA ILE A 111 4.46 -9.81 6.93
C ILE A 111 5.47 -10.23 8.00
N SER A 112 6.53 -10.93 7.63
CA SER A 112 7.58 -11.38 8.57
C SER A 112 8.59 -10.29 8.96
N SER A 113 8.48 -9.06 8.43
CA SER A 113 9.39 -7.93 8.70
C SER A 113 8.63 -6.66 9.04
N THR A 114 8.82 -6.14 10.24
CA THR A 114 8.19 -4.90 10.71
C THR A 114 8.53 -3.70 9.79
N SER A 115 9.80 -3.55 9.41
CA SER A 115 10.23 -2.45 8.54
C SER A 115 9.61 -2.54 7.14
N ARG A 116 9.55 -3.75 6.55
CA ARG A 116 8.90 -3.95 5.25
C ARG A 116 7.39 -3.72 5.31
N SER A 117 6.74 -4.14 6.39
CA SER A 117 5.30 -3.90 6.60
C SER A 117 4.99 -2.41 6.70
N LYS A 118 5.77 -1.64 7.49
CA LYS A 118 5.64 -0.19 7.59
C LYS A 118 5.87 0.49 6.25
N LEU A 119 6.92 0.10 5.52
CA LEU A 119 7.24 0.65 4.21
C LEU A 119 6.12 0.39 3.20
N LEU A 120 5.63 -0.85 3.11
CA LEU A 120 4.49 -1.18 2.26
C LEU A 120 3.25 -0.38 2.63
N ALA A 121 2.94 -0.26 3.92
CA ALA A 121 1.79 0.54 4.39
C ALA A 121 1.90 1.99 3.94
N ASN A 122 3.08 2.61 4.01
CA ASN A 122 3.32 3.97 3.55
C ASN A 122 3.11 4.11 2.03
N VAL A 123 3.61 3.15 1.24
CA VAL A 123 3.42 3.14 -0.23
C VAL A 123 1.96 2.95 -0.58
N VAL A 124 1.30 1.97 0.02
CA VAL A 124 -0.12 1.68 -0.22
C VAL A 124 -0.95 2.92 0.11
N ARG A 125 -0.75 3.53 1.28
CA ARG A 125 -1.47 4.73 1.70
C ARG A 125 -1.30 5.89 0.71
N ARG A 126 -0.06 6.22 0.33
CA ARG A 126 0.24 7.40 -0.49
C ARG A 126 -0.11 7.21 -1.96
N ARG A 127 0.13 6.03 -2.55
CA ARG A 127 -0.03 5.81 -3.99
C ARG A 127 -1.35 5.14 -4.36
N ILE A 128 -1.86 4.23 -3.53
CA ILE A 128 -3.05 3.44 -3.86
C ILE A 128 -4.27 4.01 -3.17
N LEU A 129 -4.24 4.12 -1.82
CA LEU A 129 -5.44 4.52 -1.08
C LEU A 129 -5.86 5.96 -1.36
N ALA A 130 -4.91 6.88 -1.53
CA ALA A 130 -5.22 8.26 -1.87
C ALA A 130 -6.03 8.32 -3.18
N ARG A 131 -5.63 7.56 -4.20
CA ARG A 131 -6.31 7.53 -5.49
C ARG A 131 -7.64 6.79 -5.45
N VAL A 132 -7.72 5.68 -4.70
CA VAL A 132 -8.99 4.95 -4.47
C VAL A 132 -9.99 5.81 -3.70
N ALA A 133 -9.52 6.62 -2.75
CA ALA A 133 -10.33 7.52 -1.92
C ALA A 133 -10.93 8.70 -2.70
N GLU A 134 -10.36 9.03 -3.85
CA GLU A 134 -10.77 10.18 -4.64
C GLU A 134 -12.24 10.08 -5.07
N GLY A 135 -13.02 11.09 -4.73
CA GLY A 135 -14.45 11.15 -5.03
C GLY A 135 -15.35 10.23 -4.20
N LEU A 136 -14.83 9.47 -3.21
CA LEU A 136 -15.68 8.71 -2.29
C LEU A 136 -16.53 9.64 -1.42
N PRO A 137 -17.69 9.18 -0.91
CA PRO A 137 -18.52 9.95 0.00
C PRO A 137 -17.83 10.22 1.35
N GLY A 138 -18.17 11.35 1.96
CA GLY A 138 -17.65 11.78 3.25
C GLY A 138 -16.54 12.81 3.16
N ASP A 139 -15.99 13.19 4.32
CA ASP A 139 -14.79 14.03 4.42
C ASP A 139 -13.50 13.22 4.14
N ASP A 140 -12.35 13.89 4.19
CA ASP A 140 -11.07 13.26 3.84
C ASP A 140 -10.73 12.09 4.78
N ALA A 141 -11.03 12.19 6.08
CA ALA A 141 -10.78 11.12 7.05
C ALA A 141 -11.69 9.91 6.79
N GLU A 142 -12.97 10.16 6.46
CA GLU A 142 -13.91 9.11 6.10
C GLU A 142 -13.51 8.43 4.79
N ARG A 143 -13.11 9.18 3.78
CA ARG A 143 -12.63 8.64 2.49
C ARG A 143 -11.41 7.76 2.68
N GLU A 144 -10.43 8.20 3.48
CA GLU A 144 -9.25 7.40 3.81
C GLU A 144 -9.61 6.12 4.56
N LEU A 145 -10.53 6.19 5.51
CA LEU A 145 -11.04 5.02 6.24
C LEU A 145 -11.72 4.03 5.28
N ARG A 146 -12.60 4.50 4.41
CA ARG A 146 -13.30 3.67 3.41
C ARG A 146 -12.32 2.95 2.48
N ALA A 147 -11.34 3.66 1.95
CA ALA A 147 -10.31 3.08 1.10
C ALA A 147 -9.47 2.04 1.87
N SER A 148 -9.12 2.31 3.14
CA SER A 148 -8.38 1.39 4.00
C SER A 148 -9.17 0.12 4.31
N MET A 149 -10.47 0.24 4.56
CA MET A 149 -11.36 -0.91 4.79
C MET A 149 -11.49 -1.76 3.52
N ALA A 150 -11.65 -1.13 2.36
CA ALA A 150 -11.66 -1.85 1.08
C ALA A 150 -10.34 -2.59 0.82
N ALA A 151 -9.20 -1.96 1.09
CA ALA A 151 -7.88 -2.59 0.98
C ALA A 151 -7.71 -3.76 1.94
N SER A 152 -8.26 -3.68 3.16
CA SER A 152 -8.21 -4.79 4.12
C SER A 152 -8.94 -6.04 3.61
N GLN A 153 -10.07 -5.86 2.91
CA GLN A 153 -10.77 -6.97 2.27
C GLN A 153 -9.92 -7.62 1.18
N VAL A 154 -9.30 -6.81 0.32
CA VAL A 154 -8.40 -7.31 -0.73
C VAL A 154 -7.24 -8.09 -0.12
N VAL A 155 -6.50 -7.51 0.82
CA VAL A 155 -5.33 -8.14 1.43
C VAL A 155 -5.70 -9.41 2.18
N GLY A 156 -6.77 -9.37 3.00
CA GLY A 156 -7.26 -10.52 3.75
C GLY A 156 -7.67 -11.68 2.83
N PHE A 157 -8.43 -11.36 1.79
CA PHE A 157 -8.86 -12.34 0.79
C PHE A 157 -7.67 -12.98 0.06
N MET A 158 -6.70 -12.17 -0.38
CA MET A 158 -5.51 -12.68 -1.09
C MET A 158 -4.66 -13.56 -0.19
N ILE A 159 -4.47 -13.17 1.07
CA ILE A 159 -3.75 -13.99 2.05
C ILE A 159 -4.47 -15.32 2.28
N ALA A 160 -5.77 -15.29 2.54
CA ALA A 160 -6.55 -16.49 2.79
C ALA A 160 -6.54 -17.45 1.59
N ARG A 161 -6.73 -16.93 0.37
CA ARG A 161 -6.82 -17.73 -0.84
C ARG A 161 -5.48 -18.25 -1.33
N TYR A 162 -4.44 -17.39 -1.42
CA TYR A 162 -3.20 -17.72 -2.14
C TYR A 162 -2.01 -18.01 -1.23
N VAL A 163 -2.01 -17.50 0.00
CA VAL A 163 -0.89 -17.68 0.93
C VAL A 163 -1.18 -18.80 1.93
N VAL A 164 -2.31 -18.71 2.64
CA VAL A 164 -2.77 -19.70 3.63
C VAL A 164 -3.42 -20.91 2.96
N LYS A 165 -4.06 -20.70 1.81
CA LYS A 165 -4.84 -21.70 1.06
C LYS A 165 -5.99 -22.27 1.88
N LEU A 166 -6.79 -21.35 2.42
CA LEU A 166 -7.95 -21.71 3.24
C LEU A 166 -9.06 -22.29 2.34
N GLU A 167 -9.41 -23.54 2.58
CA GLU A 167 -10.52 -24.17 1.87
C GLU A 167 -11.88 -23.81 2.51
N PRO A 168 -12.97 -23.72 1.72
CA PRO A 168 -13.07 -23.95 0.26
C PRO A 168 -12.65 -22.76 -0.62
N LEU A 169 -12.28 -21.63 -0.04
CA LEU A 169 -11.94 -20.38 -0.74
C LEU A 169 -10.79 -20.58 -1.75
N ALA A 170 -9.79 -21.37 -1.40
CA ALA A 170 -8.61 -21.60 -2.24
C ALA A 170 -8.92 -22.35 -3.53
N SER A 171 -9.90 -23.27 -3.50
CA SER A 171 -10.31 -24.10 -4.63
C SER A 171 -11.40 -23.46 -5.49
N LEU A 172 -11.97 -22.31 -5.12
CA LEU A 172 -12.99 -21.64 -5.94
C LEU A 172 -12.42 -21.27 -7.32
N PRO A 173 -13.22 -21.36 -8.40
CA PRO A 173 -12.88 -20.72 -9.65
C PRO A 173 -12.60 -19.23 -9.48
N ALA A 174 -11.68 -18.68 -10.28
CA ALA A 174 -11.29 -17.26 -10.17
C ALA A 174 -12.49 -16.31 -10.32
N GLU A 175 -13.40 -16.61 -11.24
CA GLU A 175 -14.62 -15.81 -11.47
C GLU A 175 -15.56 -15.80 -10.26
N ASP A 176 -15.70 -16.93 -9.56
CA ASP A 176 -16.55 -17.02 -8.38
C ASP A 176 -15.90 -16.29 -7.20
N ALA A 177 -14.59 -16.41 -7.06
CA ALA A 177 -13.81 -15.65 -6.09
C ALA A 177 -13.96 -14.14 -6.30
N GLU A 178 -13.91 -13.66 -7.54
CA GLU A 178 -14.15 -12.26 -7.92
C GLU A 178 -15.57 -11.81 -7.57
N ARG A 179 -16.60 -12.61 -7.91
CA ARG A 179 -18.00 -12.31 -7.61
C ARG A 179 -18.27 -12.17 -6.11
N LEU A 180 -17.56 -12.93 -5.28
CA LEU A 180 -17.67 -12.83 -3.82
C LEU A 180 -16.91 -11.62 -3.25
N LEU A 181 -15.76 -11.29 -3.82
CA LEU A 181 -14.92 -10.20 -3.34
C LEU A 181 -15.48 -8.81 -3.70
N ALA A 182 -16.02 -8.67 -4.93
CA ALA A 182 -16.48 -7.39 -5.47
C ALA A 182 -17.50 -6.66 -4.57
N PRO A 183 -18.60 -7.28 -4.10
CA PRO A 183 -19.57 -6.60 -3.24
C PRO A 183 -18.99 -6.24 -1.87
N ALA A 184 -18.06 -7.00 -1.33
CA ALA A 184 -17.39 -6.68 -0.07
C ALA A 184 -16.54 -5.41 -0.20
N ILE A 185 -15.75 -5.29 -1.26
CA ILE A 185 -15.00 -4.08 -1.58
C ILE A 185 -15.96 -2.89 -1.77
N GLN A 186 -16.99 -3.07 -2.63
CA GLN A 186 -17.95 -2.01 -2.95
C GLN A 186 -18.68 -1.49 -1.72
N ARG A 187 -19.07 -2.38 -0.81
CA ARG A 187 -19.70 -1.99 0.46
C ARG A 187 -18.83 -1.06 1.29
N HIS A 188 -17.53 -1.31 1.36
CA HIS A 188 -16.62 -0.42 2.08
C HIS A 188 -16.42 0.92 1.39
N LEU A 189 -16.36 0.94 0.07
CA LEU A 189 -16.17 2.17 -0.70
C LEU A 189 -17.37 3.12 -0.57
N THR A 190 -18.60 2.62 -0.71
CA THR A 190 -19.79 3.46 -0.86
C THR A 190 -20.97 3.09 0.03
N GLY A 191 -20.89 1.97 0.76
CA GLY A 191 -21.96 1.53 1.66
C GLY A 191 -22.08 2.39 2.92
N PRO A 192 -23.17 2.25 3.71
CA PRO A 192 -23.32 2.98 4.95
C PRO A 192 -22.24 2.58 5.96
N LEU A 193 -21.65 3.58 6.63
CA LEU A 193 -20.83 3.38 7.83
C LEU A 193 -21.73 3.39 9.08
N PRO A 194 -21.29 2.75 10.19
CA PRO A 194 -21.95 2.93 11.48
C PRO A 194 -22.01 4.40 11.87
N ALA A 195 -23.14 4.83 12.48
CA ALA A 195 -23.46 6.24 12.72
C ALA A 195 -22.37 7.01 13.50
N GLU A 196 -21.65 6.34 14.37
CA GLU A 196 -20.54 6.90 15.15
C GLU A 196 -19.32 7.35 14.32
N PHE A 197 -19.18 6.83 13.11
CA PHE A 197 -18.07 7.20 12.20
C PHE A 197 -18.45 8.34 11.24
N GLY A 198 -19.77 8.56 10.99
CA GLY A 198 -20.26 9.67 10.17
C GLY A 198 -20.47 10.98 10.92
N GLN A 199 -20.47 10.98 12.25
CA GLN A 199 -20.78 12.16 13.07
C GLN A 199 -19.56 12.95 13.58
N LYS A 200 -18.35 12.45 13.46
CA LYS A 200 -17.14 13.12 13.95
C LYS A 200 -16.81 14.43 13.22
N SER A 201 -17.36 14.64 12.03
CA SER A 201 -17.14 15.86 11.24
C SER A 201 -17.98 17.06 11.67
N THR A 202 -19.08 16.86 12.42
CA THR A 202 -20.02 17.96 12.75
C THR A 202 -19.71 18.65 14.08
N VAL A 203 -18.84 18.08 14.93
CA VAL A 203 -18.60 18.61 16.30
C VAL A 203 -17.43 19.62 16.34
N ALA A 204 -16.65 19.78 15.28
CA ALA A 204 -15.49 20.70 15.28
C ALA A 204 -15.86 22.18 15.06
N ASN A 205 -17.15 22.55 14.89
CA ASN A 205 -17.55 23.92 14.62
C ASN A 205 -18.61 24.42 15.63
N VAL A 206 -18.32 24.31 16.94
CA VAL A 206 -19.08 25.04 17.96
C VAL A 206 -18.43 26.41 18.10
N PRO A 207 -19.09 27.53 17.72
CA PRO A 207 -18.55 28.85 17.91
C PRO A 207 -18.41 29.13 19.42
N THR A 208 -17.21 29.48 19.83
CA THR A 208 -16.91 29.97 21.18
C THR A 208 -17.86 31.12 21.51
N ARG A 209 -18.76 30.90 22.47
CA ARG A 209 -19.64 31.95 23.01
C ARG A 209 -18.75 33.04 23.58
N SER A 210 -18.78 34.20 22.97
CA SER A 210 -18.25 35.44 23.50
C SER A 210 -18.93 35.72 24.84
N ASN A 211 -18.11 35.82 25.87
CA ASN A 211 -18.50 36.18 27.23
C ASN A 211 -18.87 37.69 27.22
N PRO A 212 -20.07 38.09 27.65
CA PRO A 212 -20.38 39.52 27.77
C PRO A 212 -19.70 40.06 29.03
N THR A 213 -18.84 41.02 28.85
CA THR A 213 -18.21 41.90 29.85
C THR A 213 -19.31 42.51 30.73
N ARG A 214 -19.20 42.28 32.05
CA ARG A 214 -19.92 43.03 33.05
C ARG A 214 -19.29 44.41 33.19
N SER A 215 -20.11 45.42 33.05
CA SER A 215 -19.89 46.80 33.61
C SER A 215 -20.25 46.82 35.08
#